data_ddb10af8f8106c150aa6ce636d8264ca
#
_entry.id   ddb10af8f8106c150aa6ce636d8264ca
#
_cell.length_a   1.000
_cell.length_b   1.000
_cell.length_c   1.000
_cell.angle_alpha   90.00
_cell.angle_beta   90.00
_cell.angle_gamma   90.00
#
_symmetry.space_group_name_H-M   'P 1'
#
loop_
_entity.id
_entity.type
_entity.pdbx_description
1 polymer ?
#
loop_
_entity_poly.entity_id
_entity_poly.type
_entity_poly.pdbx_seq_one_letter_code
_entity_poly.pdbx_strand_id
1 'polypeptide(L)'
;MTRNYDIAELKRLDVAHHLPPQQDWQAVEDMGGSRIIVRGEGCNIIDGDGVRLLDGMAGLWCVNVGYGRTELAEAAYNQMLELPYYNSFFKTVAPPTVELAAKLSGLLGSHFSHIFFNSSGSEAIDTLIRTARHYWQVKGEPQRQVIISRVNGYHGSTIAGMSLGGMAPMHAQGGPLLPGFVHVMQPYKLADGFDESEDAFAARAAQAVEDAIIAAGPENVAAFIGEPVQGAGGVIIPPAGYWPRVEAICRKYGILLCCDEVICGFGRLGQWFGHQHYGITPDLVTLAKGLSSGYLPISAVGVADFIVAAIKSNPDDFVHGYTYSGHPTAAAVALKNLEIIEREDLVRRTREDTGPYLAQRLAELARHPLVGEARSLGLIGAVEIVAEPGTNQRFGGGGKAGIVVRDICIANGLMVRGVKDSIVMSPPLIITHAEIDRMIGIIAAALDEAEPVLRAL
;
A
#
# COMPACT_ATOMS: atom_id res chain seq x y z
N MET A 1 31.30 -3.63 10.03
CA MET A 1 32.11 -2.44 9.67
C MET A 1 31.18 -1.42 9.03
N THR A 2 31.01 -0.23 9.61
CA THR A 2 30.27 0.86 8.96
C THR A 2 31.11 1.38 7.80
N ARG A 3 30.57 1.29 6.59
CA ARG A 3 31.21 1.85 5.39
C ARG A 3 31.23 3.37 5.51
N ASN A 4 32.39 4.00 5.33
CA ASN A 4 32.50 5.46 5.28
C ASN A 4 32.17 5.92 3.85
N TYR A 5 31.17 6.79 3.70
CA TYR A 5 30.71 7.31 2.42
C TYR A 5 31.15 8.76 2.25
N ASP A 6 31.64 9.13 1.06
CA ASP A 6 31.76 10.54 0.67
C ASP A 6 30.39 11.05 0.22
N ILE A 7 29.71 11.75 1.11
CA ILE A 7 28.34 12.21 0.89
C ILE A 7 28.27 13.29 -0.19
N ALA A 8 29.28 14.17 -0.27
CA ALA A 8 29.34 15.20 -1.29
C ALA A 8 29.47 14.58 -2.68
N GLU A 9 30.34 13.58 -2.84
CA GLU A 9 30.48 12.87 -4.10
C GLU A 9 29.23 12.06 -4.44
N LEU A 10 28.57 11.39 -3.47
CA LEU A 10 27.32 10.68 -3.72
C LEU A 10 26.20 11.62 -4.20
N LYS A 11 26.06 12.80 -3.62
CA LYS A 11 25.09 13.79 -4.07
C LYS A 11 25.41 14.28 -5.50
N ARG A 12 26.68 14.52 -5.81
CA ARG A 12 27.12 14.87 -7.17
C ARG A 12 26.79 13.79 -8.19
N LEU A 13 27.01 12.51 -7.83
CA LEU A 13 26.67 11.37 -8.69
C LEU A 13 25.16 11.18 -8.84
N ASP A 14 24.38 11.44 -7.78
CA ASP A 14 22.90 11.40 -7.80
C ASP A 14 22.35 12.36 -8.83
N VAL A 15 22.76 13.65 -8.75
CA VAL A 15 22.35 14.68 -9.73
C VAL A 15 22.78 14.32 -11.14
N ALA A 16 23.99 13.77 -11.33
CA ALA A 16 24.56 13.53 -12.66
C ALA A 16 23.99 12.28 -13.36
N HIS A 17 23.54 11.27 -12.61
CA HIS A 17 23.29 9.93 -13.17
C HIS A 17 22.00 9.25 -12.70
N HIS A 18 21.32 9.75 -11.68
CA HIS A 18 20.14 9.10 -11.11
C HIS A 18 18.87 9.93 -11.32
N LEU A 19 17.80 9.29 -11.74
CA LEU A 19 16.47 9.89 -11.85
C LEU A 19 15.60 9.33 -10.72
N PRO A 20 15.46 10.04 -9.58
CA PRO A 20 14.67 9.55 -8.47
C PRO A 20 13.18 9.50 -8.83
N PRO A 21 12.48 8.41 -8.44
CA PRO A 21 11.07 8.23 -8.80
C PRO A 21 10.15 9.21 -8.07
N GLN A 22 9.09 9.64 -8.76
CA GLN A 22 8.03 10.51 -8.23
C GLN A 22 8.54 11.83 -7.61
N GLN A 23 9.54 12.44 -8.21
CA GLN A 23 10.11 13.71 -7.77
C GLN A 23 10.24 14.69 -8.96
N ASP A 24 10.28 15.96 -8.64
CA ASP A 24 10.73 17.01 -9.55
C ASP A 24 12.26 16.96 -9.61
N TRP A 25 12.82 16.57 -10.73
CA TRP A 25 14.25 16.35 -10.90
C TRP A 25 15.04 17.67 -10.86
N GLN A 26 14.45 18.78 -11.37
CA GLN A 26 15.07 20.08 -11.28
C GLN A 26 15.16 20.55 -9.81
N ALA A 27 14.09 20.35 -9.05
CA ALA A 27 14.10 20.69 -7.63
C ALA A 27 15.14 19.87 -6.85
N VAL A 28 15.35 18.59 -7.20
CA VAL A 28 16.40 17.75 -6.59
C VAL A 28 17.79 18.27 -6.96
N GLU A 29 18.02 18.69 -8.20
CA GLU A 29 19.26 19.29 -8.65
C GLU A 29 19.53 20.64 -7.93
N ASP A 30 18.53 21.51 -7.85
CA ASP A 30 18.60 22.80 -7.15
C ASP A 30 18.94 22.65 -5.65
N MET A 31 18.52 21.54 -5.03
CA MET A 31 18.85 21.17 -3.65
C MET A 31 20.26 20.53 -3.52
N GLY A 32 20.97 20.33 -4.63
CA GLY A 32 22.28 19.68 -4.66
C GLY A 32 22.25 18.17 -4.49
N GLY A 33 21.15 17.52 -4.83
CA GLY A 33 20.94 16.08 -4.78
C GLY A 33 20.01 15.60 -3.66
N SER A 34 19.63 14.34 -3.72
CA SER A 34 18.76 13.68 -2.75
C SER A 34 19.40 13.60 -1.35
N ARG A 35 18.57 13.46 -0.31
CA ARG A 35 19.05 13.07 1.02
C ARG A 35 19.57 11.63 0.97
N ILE A 36 20.84 11.44 1.24
CA ILE A 36 21.49 10.11 1.21
C ILE A 36 21.23 9.38 2.52
N ILE A 37 20.44 8.32 2.50
CA ILE A 37 20.17 7.46 3.68
C ILE A 37 21.22 6.35 3.70
N VAL A 38 21.97 6.25 4.77
CA VAL A 38 23.14 5.34 4.88
C VAL A 38 22.91 4.16 5.82
N ARG A 39 21.94 4.26 6.76
CA ARG A 39 21.67 3.19 7.74
C ARG A 39 20.22 3.26 8.22
N GLY A 40 19.69 2.09 8.63
CA GLY A 40 18.43 1.97 9.36
C GLY A 40 18.61 1.10 10.60
N GLU A 41 17.86 1.41 11.68
CA GLU A 41 17.91 0.69 12.95
C GLU A 41 16.56 0.84 13.68
N GLY A 42 15.89 -0.29 13.98
CA GLY A 42 14.56 -0.28 14.58
C GLY A 42 13.56 0.53 13.75
N CYS A 43 12.98 1.58 14.31
CA CYS A 43 12.09 2.51 13.60
C CYS A 43 12.80 3.77 13.05
N ASN A 44 14.12 3.80 12.99
CA ASN A 44 14.86 4.99 12.63
C ASN A 44 15.72 4.77 11.38
N ILE A 45 15.87 5.83 10.58
CA ILE A 45 16.84 5.94 9.50
C ILE A 45 17.88 7.00 9.83
N ILE A 46 19.08 6.86 9.29
CA ILE A 46 20.21 7.78 9.51
C ILE A 46 20.73 8.19 8.15
N ASP A 47 20.83 9.49 7.93
CA ASP A 47 21.36 10.03 6.69
C ASP A 47 22.89 10.15 6.71
N GLY A 48 23.44 10.55 5.58
CA GLY A 48 24.88 10.71 5.41
C GLY A 48 25.52 11.82 6.25
N ASP A 49 24.74 12.77 6.70
CA ASP A 49 25.15 13.86 7.59
C ASP A 49 25.04 13.46 9.07
N GLY A 50 24.62 12.22 9.35
CA GLY A 50 24.49 11.66 10.70
C GLY A 50 23.16 11.99 11.38
N VAL A 51 22.22 12.64 10.69
CA VAL A 51 20.91 12.99 11.25
C VAL A 51 20.05 11.72 11.39
N ARG A 52 19.55 11.48 12.62
CA ARG A 52 18.65 10.36 12.94
C ARG A 52 17.19 10.83 12.83
N LEU A 53 16.45 10.22 11.91
CA LEU A 53 15.03 10.49 11.71
C LEU A 53 14.21 9.29 12.16
N LEU A 54 13.12 9.54 12.89
CA LEU A 54 12.09 8.53 13.12
C LEU A 54 11.35 8.29 11.79
N ASP A 55 11.30 7.04 11.36
CA ASP A 55 10.60 6.66 10.11
C ASP A 55 9.13 6.39 10.37
N GLY A 56 8.31 7.42 10.26
CA GLY A 56 6.85 7.34 10.34
C GLY A 56 6.18 6.72 9.11
N MET A 57 6.97 6.23 8.12
CA MET A 57 6.45 5.68 6.87
C MET A 57 6.86 4.22 6.59
N ALA A 58 7.66 3.61 7.47
CA ALA A 58 8.22 2.27 7.25
C ALA A 58 8.87 2.14 5.85
N GLY A 59 9.79 3.06 5.54
CA GLY A 59 10.32 3.24 4.20
C GLY A 59 9.25 3.79 3.26
N LEU A 60 8.61 2.89 2.52
CA LEU A 60 7.44 3.21 1.70
C LEU A 60 6.33 2.18 1.99
N TRP A 61 5.79 2.20 3.23
CA TRP A 61 4.73 1.30 3.71
C TRP A 61 5.16 -0.18 3.79
N CYS A 62 6.45 -0.49 3.91
CA CYS A 62 6.94 -1.85 3.73
C CYS A 62 7.73 -2.43 4.91
N VAL A 63 8.49 -1.64 5.66
CA VAL A 63 9.42 -2.13 6.70
C VAL A 63 8.68 -2.47 8.00
N ASN A 64 7.83 -3.49 7.96
CA ASN A 64 6.94 -3.85 9.07
C ASN A 64 7.72 -4.29 10.34
N VAL A 65 8.78 -5.08 10.18
CA VAL A 65 9.59 -5.59 11.31
C VAL A 65 10.74 -4.66 11.71
N GLY A 66 10.83 -3.47 11.10
CA GLY A 66 11.89 -2.51 11.37
C GLY A 66 13.20 -2.82 10.63
N TYR A 67 14.16 -1.91 10.80
CA TYR A 67 15.48 -1.97 10.17
C TYR A 67 16.48 -2.76 11.01
N GLY A 68 17.53 -3.27 10.36
CA GLY A 68 18.67 -3.89 11.02
C GLY A 68 18.44 -5.32 11.52
N ARG A 69 17.45 -6.04 10.99
CA ARG A 69 17.20 -7.45 11.33
C ARG A 69 18.26 -8.36 10.70
N THR A 70 19.21 -8.80 11.51
CA THR A 70 20.29 -9.73 11.07
C THR A 70 19.74 -11.05 10.58
N GLU A 71 18.69 -11.56 11.20
CA GLU A 71 18.01 -12.81 10.82
C GLU A 71 17.55 -12.81 9.35
N LEU A 72 17.09 -11.67 8.82
CA LEU A 72 16.69 -11.54 7.41
C LEU A 72 17.91 -11.52 6.48
N ALA A 73 19.00 -10.85 6.89
CA ALA A 73 20.26 -10.87 6.15
C ALA A 73 20.88 -12.26 6.12
N GLU A 74 20.84 -12.99 7.23
CA GLU A 74 21.32 -14.37 7.35
C GLU A 74 20.49 -15.33 6.49
N ALA A 75 19.17 -15.19 6.46
CA ALA A 75 18.30 -15.98 5.59
C ALA A 75 18.64 -15.76 4.11
N ALA A 76 18.89 -14.51 3.69
CA ALA A 76 19.34 -14.20 2.33
C ALA A 76 20.71 -14.82 2.04
N TYR A 77 21.68 -14.62 2.95
CA TYR A 77 23.05 -15.14 2.80
C TYR A 77 23.07 -16.66 2.64
N ASN A 78 22.38 -17.38 3.51
CA ASN A 78 22.35 -18.84 3.49
C ASN A 78 21.69 -19.37 2.20
N GLN A 79 20.57 -18.79 1.79
CA GLN A 79 19.91 -19.19 0.56
C GLN A 79 20.75 -18.88 -0.68
N MET A 80 21.48 -17.76 -0.69
CA MET A 80 22.40 -17.43 -1.81
C MET A 80 23.57 -18.40 -1.91
N LEU A 81 24.05 -18.96 -0.80
CA LEU A 81 25.08 -19.98 -0.83
C LEU A 81 24.56 -21.32 -1.35
N GLU A 82 23.31 -21.68 -1.03
CA GLU A 82 22.71 -22.95 -1.44
C GLU A 82 22.24 -22.90 -2.89
N LEU A 83 21.35 -21.95 -3.21
CA LEU A 83 20.78 -21.73 -4.54
C LEU A 83 20.37 -20.26 -4.69
N PRO A 84 21.20 -19.41 -5.29
CA PRO A 84 20.93 -17.98 -5.41
C PRO A 84 19.70 -17.68 -6.29
N TYR A 85 19.52 -18.46 -7.37
CA TYR A 85 18.42 -18.33 -8.30
C TYR A 85 18.19 -19.61 -9.08
N TYR A 86 16.93 -19.99 -9.26
CA TYR A 86 16.45 -20.84 -10.35
C TYR A 86 15.02 -20.43 -10.69
N ASN A 87 14.63 -20.62 -11.94
CA ASN A 87 13.31 -20.22 -12.42
C ASN A 87 12.21 -21.19 -11.98
N SER A 88 10.95 -20.71 -11.97
CA SER A 88 9.75 -21.51 -11.71
C SER A 88 9.02 -21.94 -13.01
N PHE A 89 9.72 -21.91 -14.14
CA PHE A 89 9.23 -22.40 -15.43
C PHE A 89 9.62 -23.87 -15.64
N PHE A 90 9.11 -24.48 -16.70
CA PHE A 90 9.49 -25.84 -17.13
C PHE A 90 9.29 -26.92 -16.08
N LYS A 91 8.24 -26.78 -15.24
CA LYS A 91 7.90 -27.70 -14.14
C LYS A 91 8.98 -27.83 -13.06
N THR A 92 9.75 -26.78 -12.86
CA THR A 92 10.74 -26.66 -11.79
C THR A 92 10.32 -25.59 -10.78
N VAL A 93 10.78 -25.70 -9.54
CA VAL A 93 10.57 -24.71 -8.48
C VAL A 93 11.59 -24.93 -7.37
N ALA A 94 11.97 -23.85 -6.66
CA ALA A 94 12.85 -23.93 -5.50
C ALA A 94 12.04 -24.22 -4.20
N PRO A 95 12.61 -24.96 -3.23
CA PRO A 95 11.92 -25.28 -1.97
C PRO A 95 11.35 -24.05 -1.23
N PRO A 96 12.08 -22.95 -0.98
CA PRO A 96 11.52 -21.80 -0.26
C PRO A 96 10.29 -21.20 -0.93
N THR A 97 10.19 -21.29 -2.25
CA THR A 97 9.03 -20.79 -3.00
C THR A 97 7.79 -21.60 -2.69
N VAL A 98 7.91 -22.93 -2.61
CA VAL A 98 6.79 -23.85 -2.28
C VAL A 98 6.37 -23.65 -0.82
N GLU A 99 7.33 -23.55 0.09
CA GLU A 99 7.08 -23.32 1.52
C GLU A 99 6.39 -21.97 1.74
N LEU A 100 6.81 -20.93 1.06
CA LEU A 100 6.18 -19.61 1.13
C LEU A 100 4.75 -19.64 0.57
N ALA A 101 4.51 -20.37 -0.53
CA ALA A 101 3.17 -20.52 -1.09
C ALA A 101 2.23 -21.19 -0.08
N ALA A 102 2.65 -22.28 0.56
CA ALA A 102 1.89 -22.97 1.59
C ALA A 102 1.64 -22.06 2.81
N LYS A 103 2.66 -21.31 3.25
CA LYS A 103 2.54 -20.37 4.37
C LYS A 103 1.51 -19.27 4.09
N LEU A 104 1.58 -18.63 2.91
CA LEU A 104 0.64 -17.59 2.51
C LEU A 104 -0.78 -18.09 2.35
N SER A 105 -0.96 -19.28 1.73
CA SER A 105 -2.27 -19.93 1.65
C SER A 105 -2.87 -20.15 3.04
N GLY A 106 -2.09 -20.64 4.00
CA GLY A 106 -2.55 -20.83 5.39
C GLY A 106 -2.97 -19.52 6.07
N LEU A 107 -2.25 -18.42 5.84
CA LEU A 107 -2.57 -17.10 6.43
C LEU A 107 -3.80 -16.45 5.78
N LEU A 108 -3.99 -16.63 4.47
CA LEU A 108 -5.16 -16.13 3.72
C LEU A 108 -6.43 -16.89 4.05
N GLY A 109 -6.30 -18.15 4.48
CA GLY A 109 -7.42 -19.02 4.82
C GLY A 109 -7.82 -19.99 3.70
N SER A 110 -8.70 -20.93 4.01
CA SER A 110 -9.03 -22.07 3.16
C SER A 110 -9.66 -21.75 1.79
N HIS A 111 -10.05 -20.49 1.58
CA HIS A 111 -10.57 -20.01 0.30
C HIS A 111 -9.46 -19.83 -0.76
N PHE A 112 -8.20 -19.65 -0.32
CA PHE A 112 -7.04 -19.39 -1.18
C PHE A 112 -6.04 -20.55 -1.12
N SER A 113 -6.11 -21.49 -2.04
CA SER A 113 -5.20 -22.65 -2.05
C SER A 113 -3.92 -22.44 -2.86
N HIS A 114 -3.86 -21.43 -3.73
CA HIS A 114 -2.75 -21.24 -4.66
C HIS A 114 -2.26 -19.79 -4.67
N ILE A 115 -0.96 -19.67 -4.81
CA ILE A 115 -0.24 -18.38 -4.81
C ILE A 115 0.58 -18.28 -6.10
N PHE A 116 0.45 -17.16 -6.80
CA PHE A 116 1.28 -16.82 -7.94
C PHE A 116 2.29 -15.73 -7.54
N PHE A 117 3.59 -15.98 -7.70
CA PHE A 117 4.62 -15.05 -7.27
C PHE A 117 5.07 -14.09 -8.38
N ASN A 118 5.44 -12.86 -7.97
CA ASN A 118 5.99 -11.80 -8.79
C ASN A 118 7.07 -11.05 -7.99
N SER A 119 7.69 -10.01 -8.56
CA SER A 119 8.76 -9.27 -7.90
C SER A 119 8.31 -7.92 -7.33
N SER A 120 7.19 -7.37 -7.78
CA SER A 120 6.67 -6.07 -7.35
C SER A 120 5.15 -6.05 -7.26
N GLY A 121 4.60 -5.12 -6.46
CA GLY A 121 3.15 -4.90 -6.39
C GLY A 121 2.54 -4.57 -7.75
N SER A 122 3.26 -3.84 -8.61
CA SER A 122 2.82 -3.53 -9.97
C SER A 122 2.67 -4.78 -10.84
N GLU A 123 3.63 -5.71 -10.78
CA GLU A 123 3.54 -7.01 -11.47
C GLU A 123 2.42 -7.88 -10.89
N ALA A 124 2.19 -7.83 -9.56
CA ALA A 124 1.08 -8.56 -8.94
C ALA A 124 -0.27 -8.04 -9.45
N ILE A 125 -0.43 -6.74 -9.64
CA ILE A 125 -1.64 -6.16 -10.25
C ILE A 125 -1.81 -6.59 -11.71
N ASP A 126 -0.76 -6.54 -12.52
CA ASP A 126 -0.82 -7.02 -13.92
C ASP A 126 -1.20 -8.51 -13.97
N THR A 127 -0.67 -9.32 -13.05
CA THR A 127 -1.03 -10.74 -12.90
C THR A 127 -2.49 -10.90 -12.48
N LEU A 128 -2.99 -10.10 -11.53
CA LEU A 128 -4.39 -10.13 -11.11
C LEU A 128 -5.33 -9.82 -12.28
N ILE A 129 -5.05 -8.74 -13.04
CA ILE A 129 -5.82 -8.35 -14.23
C ILE A 129 -5.87 -9.51 -15.24
N ARG A 130 -4.70 -10.11 -15.54
CA ARG A 130 -4.61 -11.23 -16.48
C ARG A 130 -5.34 -12.46 -15.98
N THR A 131 -5.22 -12.79 -14.70
CA THR A 131 -5.90 -13.94 -14.07
C THR A 131 -7.41 -13.77 -14.11
N ALA A 132 -7.92 -12.59 -13.75
CA ALA A 132 -9.36 -12.29 -13.79
C ALA A 132 -9.93 -12.42 -15.21
N ARG A 133 -9.27 -11.82 -16.21
CA ARG A 133 -9.73 -11.91 -17.62
C ARG A 133 -9.60 -13.31 -18.18
N HIS A 134 -8.53 -14.04 -17.84
CA HIS A 134 -8.34 -15.42 -18.28
C HIS A 134 -9.37 -16.37 -17.66
N TYR A 135 -9.71 -16.18 -16.38
CA TYR A 135 -10.80 -16.93 -15.74
C TYR A 135 -12.10 -16.82 -16.52
N TRP A 136 -12.52 -15.62 -16.91
CA TRP A 136 -13.74 -15.42 -17.69
C TRP A 136 -13.65 -15.97 -19.11
N GLN A 137 -12.48 -15.92 -19.72
CA GLN A 137 -12.25 -16.58 -21.02
C GLN A 137 -12.45 -18.09 -20.93
N VAL A 138 -11.88 -18.73 -19.91
CA VAL A 138 -12.04 -20.17 -19.66
C VAL A 138 -13.50 -20.53 -19.34
N LYS A 139 -14.22 -19.62 -18.67
CA LYS A 139 -15.67 -19.78 -18.40
C LYS A 139 -16.55 -19.61 -19.63
N GLY A 140 -15.99 -19.26 -20.78
CA GLY A 140 -16.75 -19.01 -22.02
C GLY A 140 -17.39 -17.62 -22.09
N GLU A 141 -16.95 -16.69 -21.24
CA GLU A 141 -17.42 -15.31 -21.16
C GLU A 141 -16.29 -14.28 -21.47
N PRO A 142 -15.61 -14.38 -22.64
CA PRO A 142 -14.44 -13.56 -22.98
C PRO A 142 -14.74 -12.05 -23.11
N GLN A 143 -16.00 -11.65 -23.17
CA GLN A 143 -16.42 -10.24 -23.18
C GLN A 143 -16.25 -9.57 -21.80
N ARG A 144 -16.17 -10.34 -20.70
CA ARG A 144 -15.93 -9.80 -19.35
C ARG A 144 -14.49 -9.33 -19.21
N GLN A 145 -14.24 -8.08 -19.56
CA GLN A 145 -12.91 -7.48 -19.55
C GLN A 145 -12.82 -6.18 -18.73
N VAL A 146 -13.97 -5.57 -18.41
CA VAL A 146 -14.00 -4.32 -17.64
C VAL A 146 -13.66 -4.62 -16.19
N ILE A 147 -12.72 -3.83 -15.63
CA ILE A 147 -12.39 -3.85 -14.21
C ILE A 147 -12.70 -2.48 -13.63
N ILE A 148 -13.45 -2.47 -12.54
CA ILE A 148 -13.86 -1.25 -11.86
C ILE A 148 -12.94 -1.03 -10.66
N SER A 149 -12.45 0.19 -10.47
CA SER A 149 -11.64 0.62 -9.35
C SER A 149 -12.09 1.99 -8.84
N ARG A 150 -11.31 2.63 -7.96
CA ARG A 150 -11.71 3.88 -7.31
C ARG A 150 -10.79 5.04 -7.68
N VAL A 151 -11.35 6.25 -7.77
CA VAL A 151 -10.59 7.51 -7.79
C VAL A 151 -9.62 7.55 -6.60
N ASN A 152 -8.41 8.08 -6.82
CA ASN A 152 -7.29 8.09 -5.88
C ASN A 152 -6.79 6.70 -5.41
N GLY A 153 -7.28 5.59 -5.98
CA GLY A 153 -6.69 4.28 -5.79
C GLY A 153 -5.31 4.18 -6.46
N TYR A 154 -4.36 3.50 -5.82
CA TYR A 154 -3.03 3.26 -6.37
C TYR A 154 -2.80 1.75 -6.55
N HIS A 155 -2.63 1.33 -7.80
CA HIS A 155 -2.47 -0.08 -8.15
C HIS A 155 -1.18 -0.36 -8.94
N GLY A 156 -0.13 0.44 -8.73
CA GLY A 156 1.17 0.26 -9.38
C GLY A 156 1.46 1.25 -10.49
N SER A 157 2.66 1.11 -11.10
CA SER A 157 3.22 2.05 -12.07
C SER A 157 3.44 1.44 -13.45
N THR A 158 3.05 0.17 -13.69
CA THR A 158 2.95 -0.37 -15.06
C THR A 158 1.84 0.35 -15.80
N ILE A 159 1.83 0.29 -17.12
CA ILE A 159 0.77 0.93 -17.92
C ILE A 159 -0.62 0.39 -17.50
N ALA A 160 -0.75 -0.91 -17.23
CA ALA A 160 -2.01 -1.48 -16.76
C ALA A 160 -2.33 -1.06 -15.33
N GLY A 161 -1.36 -1.11 -14.41
CA GLY A 161 -1.52 -0.67 -13.03
C GLY A 161 -1.88 0.81 -12.92
N MET A 162 -1.24 1.68 -13.72
CA MET A 162 -1.55 3.10 -13.81
C MET A 162 -2.96 3.34 -14.37
N SER A 163 -3.34 2.59 -15.42
CA SER A 163 -4.68 2.72 -16.03
C SER A 163 -5.79 2.22 -15.11
N LEU A 164 -5.52 1.19 -14.30
CA LEU A 164 -6.43 0.67 -13.28
C LEU A 164 -6.52 1.60 -12.07
N GLY A 165 -5.40 2.20 -11.64
CA GLY A 165 -5.37 3.20 -10.58
C GLY A 165 -6.13 4.46 -10.95
N GLY A 166 -6.66 5.18 -9.95
CA GLY A 166 -7.45 6.40 -10.14
C GLY A 166 -6.71 7.69 -9.79
N MET A 167 -5.38 7.70 -9.86
CA MET A 167 -4.57 8.86 -9.50
C MET A 167 -4.40 9.82 -10.69
N ALA A 168 -5.11 10.95 -10.67
CA ALA A 168 -5.11 11.95 -11.74
C ALA A 168 -3.70 12.42 -12.19
N PRO A 169 -2.71 12.66 -11.30
CA PRO A 169 -1.37 13.03 -11.75
C PRO A 169 -0.67 11.96 -12.61
N MET A 170 -0.89 10.68 -12.31
CA MET A 170 -0.34 9.58 -13.11
C MET A 170 -1.02 9.52 -14.49
N HIS A 171 -2.33 9.70 -14.53
CA HIS A 171 -3.08 9.74 -15.79
C HIS A 171 -2.64 10.89 -16.70
N ALA A 172 -2.35 12.06 -16.12
CA ALA A 172 -1.91 13.24 -16.86
C ALA A 172 -0.54 13.08 -17.52
N GLN A 173 0.32 12.19 -17.01
CA GLN A 173 1.70 12.00 -17.46
C GLN A 173 1.90 10.71 -18.28
N GLY A 174 0.98 9.77 -18.20
CA GLY A 174 1.16 8.41 -18.73
C GLY A 174 0.67 8.20 -20.17
N GLY A 175 0.16 9.22 -20.84
CA GLY A 175 -0.48 9.08 -22.15
C GLY A 175 -1.89 8.49 -22.06
N PRO A 176 -2.47 7.98 -23.15
CA PRO A 176 -3.82 7.42 -23.12
C PRO A 176 -3.87 6.16 -22.24
N LEU A 177 -4.90 6.11 -21.39
CA LEU A 177 -5.15 4.96 -20.55
C LEU A 177 -5.56 3.74 -21.39
N LEU A 178 -5.22 2.55 -20.90
CA LEU A 178 -5.72 1.32 -21.50
C LEU A 178 -7.25 1.25 -21.38
N PRO A 179 -7.97 0.75 -22.39
CA PRO A 179 -9.41 0.56 -22.31
C PRO A 179 -9.78 -0.55 -21.33
N GLY A 180 -11.03 -0.51 -20.85
CA GLY A 180 -11.58 -1.53 -19.97
C GLY A 180 -11.33 -1.29 -18.48
N PHE A 181 -10.93 -0.07 -18.08
CA PHE A 181 -10.87 0.35 -16.69
C PHE A 181 -11.87 1.49 -16.44
N VAL A 182 -12.64 1.36 -15.35
CA VAL A 182 -13.65 2.34 -14.95
C VAL A 182 -13.38 2.76 -13.51
N HIS A 183 -13.43 4.08 -13.24
CA HIS A 183 -13.16 4.62 -11.91
C HIS A 183 -14.45 5.16 -11.30
N VAL A 184 -14.77 4.67 -10.10
CA VAL A 184 -15.89 5.18 -9.29
C VAL A 184 -15.39 6.09 -8.18
N MET A 185 -16.30 6.78 -7.50
CA MET A 185 -15.96 7.64 -6.38
C MET A 185 -15.21 6.86 -5.28
N GLN A 186 -14.30 7.55 -4.61
CA GLN A 186 -13.61 7.04 -3.42
C GLN A 186 -14.54 7.08 -2.19
N PRO A 187 -14.39 6.18 -1.21
CA PRO A 187 -15.19 6.22 0.01
C PRO A 187 -14.58 7.18 1.07
N TYR A 188 -14.37 8.46 0.69
CA TYR A 188 -13.75 9.47 1.54
C TYR A 188 -14.77 10.50 2.00
N LYS A 189 -15.35 10.27 3.20
CA LYS A 189 -16.46 11.06 3.73
C LYS A 189 -16.15 12.54 3.88
N LEU A 190 -14.98 12.92 4.40
CA LEU A 190 -14.62 14.33 4.59
C LEU A 190 -14.61 15.11 3.28
N ALA A 191 -14.16 14.50 2.17
CA ALA A 191 -14.13 15.18 0.89
C ALA A 191 -15.44 15.13 0.13
N ASP A 192 -16.10 13.96 0.13
CA ASP A 192 -17.18 13.67 -0.82
C ASP A 192 -18.55 13.49 -0.14
N GLY A 193 -18.62 13.52 1.20
CA GLY A 193 -19.86 13.30 1.97
C GLY A 193 -19.86 14.00 3.33
N PHE A 194 -19.28 15.21 3.40
CA PHE A 194 -19.07 15.93 4.66
C PHE A 194 -20.36 16.08 5.50
N ASP A 195 -21.46 16.46 4.87
CA ASP A 195 -22.74 16.68 5.53
C ASP A 195 -23.62 15.42 5.67
N GLU A 196 -23.14 14.27 5.18
CA GLU A 196 -23.91 13.02 5.24
C GLU A 196 -23.62 12.23 6.52
N SER A 197 -24.58 11.41 6.94
CA SER A 197 -24.29 10.38 7.95
C SER A 197 -23.33 9.33 7.38
N GLU A 198 -22.59 8.63 8.25
CA GLU A 198 -21.67 7.57 7.81
C GLU A 198 -22.36 6.48 6.97
N ASP A 199 -23.54 6.05 7.41
CA ASP A 199 -24.28 4.98 6.72
C ASP A 199 -24.83 5.44 5.37
N ALA A 200 -25.36 6.66 5.27
CA ALA A 200 -25.82 7.24 4.00
C ALA A 200 -24.68 7.38 3.00
N PHE A 201 -23.52 7.87 3.45
CA PHE A 201 -22.35 8.01 2.61
C PHE A 201 -21.80 6.63 2.19
N ALA A 202 -21.73 5.65 3.11
CA ALA A 202 -21.32 4.29 2.80
C ALA A 202 -22.22 3.66 1.73
N ALA A 203 -23.54 3.84 1.86
CA ALA A 203 -24.50 3.34 0.89
C ALA A 203 -24.32 3.99 -0.49
N ARG A 204 -24.18 5.32 -0.54
CA ARG A 204 -23.96 6.07 -1.80
C ARG A 204 -22.66 5.70 -2.47
N ALA A 205 -21.58 5.56 -1.71
CA ALA A 205 -20.28 5.17 -2.25
C ALA A 205 -20.28 3.72 -2.80
N ALA A 206 -21.02 2.82 -2.15
CA ALA A 206 -21.21 1.46 -2.67
C ALA A 206 -22.16 1.46 -3.89
N GLN A 207 -23.22 2.28 -3.89
CA GLN A 207 -24.13 2.42 -5.03
C GLN A 207 -23.39 2.87 -6.29
N ALA A 208 -22.40 3.73 -6.18
CA ALA A 208 -21.58 4.14 -7.34
C ALA A 208 -20.86 2.94 -8.02
N VAL A 209 -20.52 1.90 -7.26
CA VAL A 209 -19.99 0.66 -7.84
C VAL A 209 -21.08 -0.07 -8.63
N GLU A 210 -22.28 -0.18 -8.10
CA GLU A 210 -23.41 -0.81 -8.78
C GLU A 210 -23.78 -0.08 -10.06
N ASP A 211 -23.86 1.25 -9.99
CA ASP A 211 -24.19 2.10 -11.14
C ASP A 211 -23.15 1.92 -12.27
N ALA A 212 -21.87 1.82 -11.93
CA ALA A 212 -20.81 1.58 -12.90
C ALA A 212 -20.90 0.18 -13.54
N ILE A 213 -21.30 -0.85 -12.77
CA ILE A 213 -21.54 -2.19 -13.31
C ILE A 213 -22.70 -2.15 -14.31
N ILE A 214 -23.79 -1.50 -13.96
CA ILE A 214 -24.98 -1.37 -14.82
C ILE A 214 -24.61 -0.61 -16.11
N ALA A 215 -23.88 0.51 -15.97
CA ALA A 215 -23.49 1.35 -17.11
C ALA A 215 -22.52 0.62 -18.06
N ALA A 216 -21.63 -0.23 -17.56
CA ALA A 216 -20.72 -1.03 -18.39
C ALA A 216 -21.40 -2.25 -19.04
N GLY A 217 -22.57 -2.63 -18.57
CA GLY A 217 -23.21 -3.91 -18.83
C GLY A 217 -22.62 -5.02 -17.96
N PRO A 218 -23.39 -5.61 -17.03
CA PRO A 218 -22.88 -6.60 -16.07
C PRO A 218 -22.12 -7.77 -16.72
N GLU A 219 -22.54 -8.16 -17.92
CA GLU A 219 -21.92 -9.22 -18.74
C GLU A 219 -20.53 -8.86 -19.28
N ASN A 220 -20.13 -7.58 -19.24
CA ASN A 220 -18.83 -7.08 -19.69
C ASN A 220 -17.85 -6.87 -18.52
N VAL A 221 -18.35 -6.90 -17.26
CA VAL A 221 -17.55 -6.62 -16.08
C VAL A 221 -16.88 -7.90 -15.57
N ALA A 222 -15.55 -7.88 -15.48
CA ALA A 222 -14.75 -8.97 -14.94
C ALA A 222 -14.64 -8.91 -13.41
N ALA A 223 -14.35 -7.73 -12.86
CA ALA A 223 -14.04 -7.56 -11.45
C ALA A 223 -14.25 -6.13 -10.96
N PHE A 224 -14.42 -6.01 -9.63
CA PHE A 224 -14.13 -4.80 -8.88
C PHE A 224 -12.83 -5.03 -8.07
N ILE A 225 -11.95 -4.03 -8.02
CA ILE A 225 -10.74 -4.03 -7.18
C ILE A 225 -10.67 -2.79 -6.30
N GLY A 226 -10.17 -2.98 -5.08
CA GLY A 226 -9.86 -1.86 -4.20
C GLY A 226 -8.91 -2.22 -3.07
N GLU A 227 -8.19 -1.22 -2.58
CA GLU A 227 -7.41 -1.30 -1.34
C GLU A 227 -8.39 -1.34 -0.15
N PRO A 228 -8.25 -2.20 0.86
CA PRO A 228 -9.07 -2.15 2.08
C PRO A 228 -9.10 -0.75 2.71
N VAL A 229 -7.93 -0.11 2.79
CA VAL A 229 -7.73 1.32 3.05
C VAL A 229 -6.90 1.89 1.90
N GLN A 230 -7.36 2.95 1.24
CA GLN A 230 -6.57 3.58 0.17
C GLN A 230 -5.37 4.31 0.77
N GLY A 231 -4.20 3.67 0.69
CA GLY A 231 -2.99 4.18 1.32
C GLY A 231 -2.44 5.42 0.63
N ALA A 232 -1.98 5.28 -0.60
CA ALA A 232 -1.33 6.34 -1.37
C ALA A 232 -2.26 7.51 -1.69
N GLY A 233 -3.57 7.28 -1.72
CA GLY A 233 -4.60 8.31 -1.89
C GLY A 233 -4.79 9.25 -0.69
N GLY A 234 -4.14 8.97 0.46
CA GLY A 234 -4.21 9.79 1.66
C GLY A 234 -4.73 9.06 2.91
N VAL A 235 -4.54 7.76 3.00
CA VAL A 235 -5.06 6.90 4.09
C VAL A 235 -6.59 7.08 4.21
N ILE A 236 -7.27 6.82 3.12
CA ILE A 236 -8.74 6.89 3.07
C ILE A 236 -9.30 5.61 3.66
N ILE A 237 -9.83 5.72 4.88
CA ILE A 237 -10.51 4.65 5.60
C ILE A 237 -11.98 4.70 5.19
N PRO A 238 -12.52 3.66 4.53
CA PRO A 238 -13.92 3.66 4.15
C PRO A 238 -14.82 3.61 5.37
N PRO A 239 -16.01 4.25 5.33
CA PRO A 239 -16.96 4.18 6.42
C PRO A 239 -17.45 2.75 6.66
N ALA A 240 -17.90 2.50 7.88
CA ALA A 240 -18.46 1.20 8.26
C ALA A 240 -19.59 0.80 7.29
N GLY A 241 -19.61 -0.47 6.90
CA GLY A 241 -20.63 -0.99 5.98
C GLY A 241 -20.36 -0.78 4.48
N TYR A 242 -19.33 -0.02 4.07
CA TYR A 242 -18.97 0.11 2.65
C TYR A 242 -18.58 -1.23 2.03
N TRP A 243 -17.58 -1.92 2.58
CA TRP A 243 -17.08 -3.17 2.03
C TRP A 243 -18.09 -4.32 1.98
N PRO A 244 -18.90 -4.56 3.02
CA PRO A 244 -19.98 -5.58 2.93
C PRO A 244 -20.99 -5.27 1.84
N ARG A 245 -21.32 -4.00 1.60
CA ARG A 245 -22.22 -3.59 0.50
C ARG A 245 -21.57 -3.83 -0.87
N VAL A 246 -20.29 -3.49 -1.03
CA VAL A 246 -19.55 -3.75 -2.28
C VAL A 246 -19.47 -5.25 -2.56
N GLU A 247 -19.16 -6.06 -1.56
CA GLU A 247 -19.17 -7.52 -1.72
C GLU A 247 -20.54 -8.04 -2.16
N ALA A 248 -21.62 -7.62 -1.50
CA ALA A 248 -22.97 -8.01 -1.86
C ALA A 248 -23.32 -7.63 -3.32
N ILE A 249 -22.88 -6.45 -3.77
CA ILE A 249 -23.04 -6.01 -5.17
C ILE A 249 -22.25 -6.92 -6.12
N CYS A 250 -20.98 -7.21 -5.82
CA CYS A 250 -20.17 -8.10 -6.65
C CYS A 250 -20.82 -9.50 -6.77
N ARG A 251 -21.30 -10.05 -5.66
CA ARG A 251 -22.02 -11.35 -5.66
C ARG A 251 -23.33 -11.30 -6.44
N LYS A 252 -24.10 -10.21 -6.32
CA LYS A 252 -25.36 -9.98 -7.06
C LYS A 252 -25.17 -10.07 -8.57
N TYR A 253 -24.09 -9.49 -9.10
CA TYR A 253 -23.80 -9.47 -10.54
C TYR A 253 -22.83 -10.56 -11.00
N GLY A 254 -22.39 -11.43 -10.09
CA GLY A 254 -21.47 -12.52 -10.38
C GLY A 254 -20.13 -12.06 -10.93
N ILE A 255 -19.63 -10.88 -10.49
CA ILE A 255 -18.30 -10.38 -10.83
C ILE A 255 -17.28 -10.71 -9.72
N LEU A 256 -16.00 -10.75 -10.05
CA LEU A 256 -14.97 -11.03 -9.08
C LEU A 256 -14.77 -9.84 -8.14
N LEU A 257 -14.63 -10.10 -6.84
CA LEU A 257 -14.18 -9.15 -5.85
C LEU A 257 -12.66 -9.32 -5.65
N CYS A 258 -11.89 -8.26 -5.86
CA CYS A 258 -10.45 -8.27 -5.68
C CYS A 258 -10.03 -7.27 -4.61
N CYS A 259 -9.08 -7.67 -3.73
CA CYS A 259 -8.48 -6.77 -2.75
C CYS A 259 -7.00 -6.54 -3.04
N ASP A 260 -6.61 -5.27 -3.10
CA ASP A 260 -5.20 -4.88 -3.12
C ASP A 260 -4.70 -4.73 -1.68
N GLU A 261 -4.04 -5.78 -1.18
CA GLU A 261 -3.48 -5.88 0.17
C GLU A 261 -2.02 -5.42 0.26
N VAL A 262 -1.49 -4.84 -0.80
CA VAL A 262 -0.07 -4.46 -0.90
C VAL A 262 0.36 -3.54 0.25
N ILE A 263 -0.50 -2.62 0.71
CA ILE A 263 -0.23 -1.77 1.88
C ILE A 263 -0.87 -2.36 3.15
N CYS A 264 -2.10 -2.87 3.05
CA CYS A 264 -2.92 -3.23 4.21
C CYS A 264 -2.53 -4.56 4.86
N GLY A 265 -1.86 -5.44 4.11
CA GLY A 265 -1.48 -6.77 4.57
C GLY A 265 -0.37 -6.80 5.62
N PHE A 266 -0.16 -8.01 6.15
CA PHE A 266 0.93 -8.35 7.06
C PHE A 266 0.94 -7.56 8.38
N GLY A 267 -0.25 -7.42 8.99
CA GLY A 267 -0.40 -6.85 10.32
C GLY A 267 -0.69 -5.35 10.38
N ARG A 268 -0.61 -4.63 9.27
CA ARG A 268 -0.76 -3.16 9.21
C ARG A 268 -2.06 -2.66 9.85
N LEU A 269 -3.18 -3.36 9.64
CA LEU A 269 -4.49 -3.01 10.18
C LEU A 269 -4.87 -3.79 11.45
N GLY A 270 -3.92 -4.52 12.07
CA GLY A 270 -4.19 -5.35 13.24
C GLY A 270 -4.80 -6.72 12.92
N GLN A 271 -4.87 -7.08 11.66
CA GLN A 271 -5.17 -8.41 11.13
C GLN A 271 -4.06 -8.80 10.15
N TRP A 272 -3.95 -10.09 9.77
CA TRP A 272 -3.01 -10.48 8.74
C TRP A 272 -3.26 -9.75 7.42
N PHE A 273 -4.54 -9.57 7.06
CA PHE A 273 -4.94 -8.86 5.85
C PHE A 273 -6.13 -7.94 6.12
N GLY A 274 -6.24 -6.88 5.33
CA GLY A 274 -7.27 -5.87 5.50
C GLY A 274 -8.68 -6.38 5.21
N HIS A 275 -8.85 -7.33 4.26
CA HIS A 275 -10.14 -7.94 3.99
C HIS A 275 -10.71 -8.69 5.22
N GLN A 276 -9.82 -9.28 6.05
CA GLN A 276 -10.23 -9.93 7.30
C GLN A 276 -10.79 -8.93 8.32
N HIS A 277 -10.26 -7.69 8.34
CA HIS A 277 -10.79 -6.62 9.20
C HIS A 277 -12.22 -6.26 8.83
N TYR A 278 -12.52 -6.21 7.53
CA TYR A 278 -13.87 -5.86 7.04
C TYR A 278 -14.81 -7.06 6.91
N GLY A 279 -14.36 -8.26 7.20
CA GLY A 279 -15.16 -9.49 7.14
C GLY A 279 -15.65 -9.84 5.74
N ILE A 280 -14.92 -9.47 4.69
CA ILE A 280 -15.23 -9.76 3.30
C ILE A 280 -14.33 -10.90 2.76
N THR A 281 -14.79 -11.58 1.72
CA THR A 281 -14.08 -12.71 1.12
C THR A 281 -13.77 -12.40 -0.34
N PRO A 282 -12.60 -11.80 -0.64
CA PRO A 282 -12.20 -11.53 -2.02
C PRO A 282 -11.86 -12.82 -2.77
N ASP A 283 -11.95 -12.77 -4.10
CA ASP A 283 -11.65 -13.88 -5.00
C ASP A 283 -10.19 -13.86 -5.48
N LEU A 284 -9.58 -12.68 -5.50
CA LEU A 284 -8.16 -12.45 -5.79
C LEU A 284 -7.60 -11.40 -4.81
N VAL A 285 -6.37 -11.62 -4.33
CA VAL A 285 -5.66 -10.66 -3.47
C VAL A 285 -4.25 -10.42 -3.97
N THR A 286 -3.78 -9.16 -3.98
CA THR A 286 -2.38 -8.82 -4.26
C THR A 286 -1.60 -8.54 -2.99
N LEU A 287 -0.40 -9.09 -2.89
CA LEU A 287 0.48 -9.04 -1.73
C LEU A 287 1.86 -8.52 -2.15
N ALA A 288 2.47 -7.65 -1.36
CA ALA A 288 3.85 -7.18 -1.54
C ALA A 288 4.36 -6.51 -0.24
N LYS A 289 5.30 -5.59 -0.34
CA LYS A 289 5.76 -4.69 0.75
C LYS A 289 6.03 -5.42 2.08
N GLY A 290 5.05 -5.43 2.98
CA GLY A 290 5.15 -6.13 4.28
C GLY A 290 5.43 -7.63 4.17
N LEU A 291 5.26 -8.25 3.01
CA LEU A 291 5.60 -9.65 2.76
C LEU A 291 7.07 -9.96 3.06
N SER A 292 7.99 -9.07 2.71
CA SER A 292 9.42 -9.20 3.00
C SER A 292 9.96 -8.06 3.87
N SER A 293 9.09 -7.19 4.38
CA SER A 293 9.47 -5.92 5.05
C SER A 293 10.45 -5.07 4.23
N GLY A 294 10.42 -5.16 2.91
CA GLY A 294 11.28 -4.39 2.03
C GLY A 294 12.74 -4.86 1.97
N TYR A 295 13.10 -5.95 2.66
CA TYR A 295 14.48 -6.48 2.63
C TYR A 295 14.87 -7.05 1.28
N LEU A 296 13.94 -7.73 0.59
CA LEU A 296 14.08 -8.12 -0.82
C LEU A 296 12.76 -7.94 -1.57
N PRO A 297 12.80 -7.56 -2.85
CA PRO A 297 11.60 -7.40 -3.65
C PRO A 297 10.94 -8.76 -3.92
N ILE A 298 9.69 -8.90 -3.50
CA ILE A 298 8.81 -10.03 -3.78
C ILE A 298 7.36 -9.59 -3.63
N SER A 299 6.50 -10.18 -4.45
CA SER A 299 5.06 -10.00 -4.37
C SER A 299 4.33 -11.28 -4.77
N ALA A 300 3.03 -11.33 -4.53
CA ALA A 300 2.24 -12.48 -4.84
C ALA A 300 0.78 -12.12 -5.16
N VAL A 301 0.09 -13.02 -5.85
CA VAL A 301 -1.36 -13.01 -6.01
C VAL A 301 -1.91 -14.28 -5.36
N GLY A 302 -2.78 -14.14 -4.36
CA GLY A 302 -3.59 -15.21 -3.82
C GLY A 302 -4.81 -15.43 -4.72
N VAL A 303 -5.06 -16.68 -5.09
CA VAL A 303 -6.11 -17.05 -6.05
C VAL A 303 -7.11 -18.00 -5.39
N ALA A 304 -8.39 -17.65 -5.44
CA ALA A 304 -9.46 -18.48 -4.88
C ALA A 304 -9.59 -19.83 -5.60
N ASP A 305 -9.99 -20.86 -4.85
CA ASP A 305 -10.04 -22.25 -5.31
C ASP A 305 -10.86 -22.47 -6.57
N PHE A 306 -12.00 -21.80 -6.68
CA PHE A 306 -12.88 -21.95 -7.85
C PHE A 306 -12.26 -21.37 -9.13
N ILE A 307 -11.44 -20.29 -9.00
CA ILE A 307 -10.68 -19.70 -10.13
C ILE A 307 -9.59 -20.69 -10.56
N VAL A 308 -8.85 -21.22 -9.59
CA VAL A 308 -7.81 -22.24 -9.84
C VAL A 308 -8.41 -23.48 -10.52
N ALA A 309 -9.54 -23.97 -10.01
CA ALA A 309 -10.22 -25.13 -10.58
C ALA A 309 -10.65 -24.87 -12.04
N ALA A 310 -11.19 -23.69 -12.32
CA ALA A 310 -11.57 -23.31 -13.69
C ALA A 310 -10.34 -23.27 -14.62
N ILE A 311 -9.26 -22.59 -14.21
CA ILE A 311 -8.03 -22.50 -15.03
C ILE A 311 -7.41 -23.89 -15.26
N LYS A 312 -7.36 -24.74 -14.23
CA LYS A 312 -6.86 -26.14 -14.35
C LYS A 312 -7.71 -27.02 -15.26
N SER A 313 -9.00 -26.70 -15.44
CA SER A 313 -9.86 -27.44 -16.38
C SER A 313 -9.59 -27.11 -17.85
N ASN A 314 -8.87 -26.02 -18.13
CA ASN A 314 -8.44 -25.68 -19.47
C ASN A 314 -7.18 -26.49 -19.83
N PRO A 315 -7.15 -27.16 -21.00
CA PRO A 315 -5.97 -27.94 -21.42
C PRO A 315 -4.76 -27.06 -21.80
N ASP A 316 -4.98 -25.78 -22.09
CA ASP A 316 -3.93 -24.87 -22.50
C ASP A 316 -3.17 -24.29 -21.31
N ASP A 317 -1.88 -24.04 -21.49
CA ASP A 317 -1.05 -23.38 -20.49
C ASP A 317 -1.54 -21.94 -20.24
N PHE A 318 -1.56 -21.51 -18.98
CA PHE A 318 -1.65 -20.09 -18.66
C PHE A 318 -0.31 -19.41 -18.96
N VAL A 319 -0.16 -18.90 -20.19
CA VAL A 319 1.10 -18.30 -20.71
C VAL A 319 1.33 -16.96 -20.04
N HIS A 320 1.76 -17.00 -18.79
CA HIS A 320 2.08 -15.81 -17.97
C HIS A 320 3.15 -16.17 -16.93
N GLY A 321 4.09 -15.24 -16.69
CA GLY A 321 5.13 -15.34 -15.69
C GLY A 321 6.22 -14.30 -15.90
N TYR A 322 7.00 -14.07 -14.88
CA TYR A 322 8.15 -13.18 -14.90
C TYR A 322 9.41 -13.98 -14.60
N THR A 323 10.54 -13.56 -15.12
CA THR A 323 11.84 -14.25 -14.92
C THR A 323 12.10 -14.52 -13.43
N TYR A 324 11.77 -13.58 -12.56
CA TYR A 324 12.03 -13.67 -11.13
C TYR A 324 10.82 -14.12 -10.29
N SER A 325 9.77 -14.67 -10.92
CA SER A 325 8.63 -15.25 -10.19
C SER A 325 9.11 -16.31 -9.21
N GLY A 326 8.85 -16.10 -7.91
CA GLY A 326 9.25 -17.05 -6.88
C GLY A 326 10.76 -17.15 -6.66
N HIS A 327 11.50 -16.04 -6.78
CA HIS A 327 12.96 -16.00 -6.55
C HIS A 327 13.30 -16.61 -5.18
N PRO A 328 14.14 -17.68 -5.13
CA PRO A 328 14.37 -18.47 -3.92
C PRO A 328 14.89 -17.64 -2.74
N THR A 329 15.86 -16.74 -2.98
CA THR A 329 16.40 -15.89 -1.91
C THR A 329 15.34 -14.93 -1.36
N ALA A 330 14.51 -14.35 -2.22
CA ALA A 330 13.45 -13.47 -1.79
C ALA A 330 12.35 -14.25 -1.03
N ALA A 331 12.04 -15.47 -1.45
CA ALA A 331 11.11 -16.36 -0.74
C ALA A 331 11.63 -16.76 0.64
N ALA A 332 12.91 -17.11 0.78
CA ALA A 332 13.53 -17.42 2.08
C ALA A 332 13.48 -16.23 3.04
N VAL A 333 13.76 -15.02 2.54
CA VAL A 333 13.65 -13.79 3.34
C VAL A 333 12.20 -13.52 3.74
N ALA A 334 11.24 -13.71 2.83
CA ALA A 334 9.83 -13.52 3.14
C ALA A 334 9.32 -14.53 4.21
N LEU A 335 9.73 -15.80 4.11
CA LEU A 335 9.43 -16.82 5.15
C LEU A 335 9.97 -16.38 6.52
N LYS A 336 11.22 -15.96 6.59
CA LYS A 336 11.83 -15.47 7.83
C LYS A 336 11.13 -14.22 8.35
N ASN A 337 10.71 -13.31 7.48
CA ASN A 337 9.94 -12.12 7.85
C ASN A 337 8.57 -12.50 8.46
N LEU A 338 7.85 -13.45 7.88
CA LEU A 338 6.58 -13.94 8.42
C LEU A 338 6.77 -14.62 9.78
N GLU A 339 7.85 -15.40 9.94
CA GLU A 339 8.23 -16.00 11.24
C GLU A 339 8.46 -14.92 12.30
N ILE A 340 9.16 -13.83 12.00
CA ILE A 340 9.38 -12.71 12.91
C ILE A 340 8.06 -12.06 13.31
N ILE A 341 7.18 -11.77 12.35
CA ILE A 341 5.86 -11.17 12.61
C ILE A 341 5.04 -12.04 13.56
N GLU A 342 5.05 -13.37 13.37
CA GLU A 342 4.36 -14.33 14.25
C GLU A 342 5.02 -14.43 15.63
N ARG A 343 6.33 -14.66 15.68
CA ARG A 343 7.10 -14.84 16.91
C ARG A 343 7.01 -13.63 17.83
N GLU A 344 7.05 -12.42 17.27
CA GLU A 344 6.95 -11.17 18.02
C GLU A 344 5.49 -10.70 18.19
N ASP A 345 4.53 -11.49 17.70
CA ASP A 345 3.08 -11.26 17.83
C ASP A 345 2.65 -9.86 17.37
N LEU A 346 3.27 -9.39 16.27
CA LEU A 346 3.11 -8.00 15.82
C LEU A 346 1.68 -7.70 15.33
N VAL A 347 0.97 -8.69 14.83
CA VAL A 347 -0.43 -8.53 14.40
C VAL A 347 -1.33 -8.22 15.59
N ARG A 348 -1.24 -9.03 16.68
CA ARG A 348 -2.01 -8.80 17.90
C ARG A 348 -1.58 -7.50 18.58
N ARG A 349 -0.28 -7.24 18.66
CA ARG A 349 0.25 -5.99 19.22
C ARG A 349 -0.31 -4.76 18.48
N THR A 350 -0.37 -4.78 17.15
CA THR A 350 -1.00 -3.70 16.38
C THR A 350 -2.48 -3.57 16.70
N ARG A 351 -3.21 -4.69 16.84
CA ARG A 351 -4.65 -4.69 17.11
C ARG A 351 -5.00 -4.21 18.52
N GLU A 352 -4.24 -4.64 19.54
CA GLU A 352 -4.63 -4.54 20.96
C GLU A 352 -3.83 -3.50 21.74
N ASP A 353 -2.67 -3.05 21.25
CA ASP A 353 -1.75 -2.16 21.94
C ASP A 353 -1.43 -0.91 21.12
N THR A 354 -0.52 -1.00 20.15
CA THR A 354 0.03 0.19 19.47
C THR A 354 -0.95 0.88 18.52
N GLY A 355 -1.87 0.16 17.90
CA GLY A 355 -2.92 0.75 17.05
C GLY A 355 -3.91 1.59 17.86
N PRO A 356 -4.55 1.05 18.92
CA PRO A 356 -5.37 1.83 19.84
C PRO A 356 -4.65 3.03 20.45
N TYR A 357 -3.37 2.87 20.82
CA TYR A 357 -2.57 3.99 21.33
C TYR A 357 -2.37 5.10 20.29
N LEU A 358 -2.02 4.74 19.05
CA LEU A 358 -1.93 5.72 17.95
C LEU A 358 -3.27 6.43 17.73
N ALA A 359 -4.38 5.70 17.75
CA ALA A 359 -5.71 6.28 17.59
C ALA A 359 -6.03 7.30 18.69
N GLN A 360 -5.69 6.98 19.95
CA GLN A 360 -5.84 7.90 21.07
C GLN A 360 -5.02 9.18 20.86
N ARG A 361 -3.74 9.07 20.51
CA ARG A 361 -2.87 10.23 20.29
C ARG A 361 -3.33 11.10 19.12
N LEU A 362 -3.83 10.49 18.03
CA LEU A 362 -4.43 11.20 16.91
C LEU A 362 -5.74 11.91 17.29
N ALA A 363 -6.57 11.30 18.15
CA ALA A 363 -7.79 11.95 18.65
C ALA A 363 -7.48 13.20 19.51
N GLU A 364 -6.34 13.21 20.21
CA GLU A 364 -5.86 14.41 20.92
C GLU A 364 -5.42 15.49 19.91
N LEU A 365 -4.70 15.11 18.86
CA LEU A 365 -4.25 16.01 17.79
C LEU A 365 -5.44 16.58 16.96
N ALA A 366 -6.55 15.87 16.86
CA ALA A 366 -7.76 16.35 16.21
C ALA A 366 -8.35 17.63 16.83
N ARG A 367 -7.90 18.02 18.04
CA ARG A 367 -8.30 19.30 18.68
C ARG A 367 -7.51 20.50 18.16
N HIS A 368 -6.48 20.29 17.38
CA HIS A 368 -5.67 21.38 16.82
C HIS A 368 -6.50 22.17 15.77
N PRO A 369 -6.42 23.52 15.77
CA PRO A 369 -7.29 24.35 14.91
C PRO A 369 -7.08 24.14 13.41
N LEU A 370 -5.95 23.59 12.99
CA LEU A 370 -5.69 23.27 11.57
C LEU A 370 -6.10 21.85 11.18
N VAL A 371 -6.65 21.06 12.09
CA VAL A 371 -7.01 19.66 11.83
C VAL A 371 -8.51 19.52 11.61
N GLY A 372 -8.89 19.13 10.39
CA GLY A 372 -10.27 18.80 10.04
C GLY A 372 -10.64 17.36 10.39
N GLU A 373 -9.68 16.45 10.26
CA GLU A 373 -9.85 15.04 10.61
C GLU A 373 -8.49 14.43 10.99
N ALA A 374 -8.48 13.64 12.05
CA ALA A 374 -7.38 12.73 12.36
C ALA A 374 -7.92 11.31 12.42
N ARG A 375 -7.45 10.45 11.53
CA ARG A 375 -7.97 9.09 11.33
C ARG A 375 -6.87 8.04 11.39
N SER A 376 -7.19 6.86 11.89
CA SER A 376 -6.28 5.71 11.85
C SER A 376 -7.03 4.39 11.92
N LEU A 377 -6.36 3.33 11.43
CA LEU A 377 -6.78 1.95 11.59
C LEU A 377 -5.53 1.09 11.75
N GLY A 378 -5.37 0.43 12.90
CA GLY A 378 -4.10 -0.22 13.24
C GLY A 378 -2.95 0.80 13.26
N LEU A 379 -1.87 0.52 12.54
CA LEU A 379 -0.69 1.40 12.43
C LEU A 379 -0.59 2.07 11.05
N ILE A 380 -1.73 2.55 10.55
CA ILE A 380 -1.81 3.47 9.40
C ILE A 380 -2.72 4.62 9.78
N GLY A 381 -2.31 5.86 9.53
CA GLY A 381 -3.10 7.03 9.91
C GLY A 381 -2.83 8.25 9.06
N ALA A 382 -3.70 9.25 9.18
CA ALA A 382 -3.56 10.55 8.55
C ALA A 382 -4.13 11.67 9.40
N VAL A 383 -3.57 12.85 9.20
CA VAL A 383 -4.05 14.14 9.71
C VAL A 383 -4.40 14.99 8.51
N GLU A 384 -5.65 15.34 8.36
CA GLU A 384 -6.14 16.20 7.29
C GLU A 384 -6.12 17.66 7.73
N ILE A 385 -5.49 18.52 6.94
CA ILE A 385 -5.29 19.93 7.24
C ILE A 385 -6.37 20.74 6.58
N VAL A 386 -7.01 21.65 7.35
CA VAL A 386 -8.10 22.53 6.92
C VAL A 386 -7.80 23.97 7.30
N ALA A 387 -8.39 24.93 6.55
CA ALA A 387 -8.27 26.34 6.83
C ALA A 387 -9.12 26.79 8.03
N GLU A 388 -10.26 26.13 8.25
CA GLU A 388 -11.21 26.43 9.33
C GLU A 388 -11.64 25.15 10.04
N PRO A 389 -11.59 25.13 11.40
CA PRO A 389 -12.03 23.99 12.19
C PRO A 389 -13.51 23.64 11.91
N GLY A 390 -13.83 22.35 11.89
CA GLY A 390 -15.19 21.88 11.67
C GLY A 390 -15.72 22.07 10.24
N THR A 391 -14.83 22.37 9.29
CA THR A 391 -15.14 22.48 7.87
C THR A 391 -14.25 21.57 7.03
N ASN A 392 -14.50 21.49 5.73
CA ASN A 392 -13.62 20.88 4.75
C ASN A 392 -12.87 21.91 3.87
N GLN A 393 -12.84 23.18 4.27
CA GLN A 393 -12.17 24.25 3.53
C GLN A 393 -10.67 24.05 3.51
N ARG A 394 -10.06 24.29 2.34
CA ARG A 394 -8.62 24.10 2.09
C ARG A 394 -7.89 25.41 1.97
N PHE A 395 -6.62 25.44 2.38
CA PHE A 395 -5.73 26.58 2.13
C PHE A 395 -5.41 26.72 0.64
N GLY A 396 -5.42 27.93 0.11
CA GLY A 396 -5.00 28.25 -1.26
C GLY A 396 -5.65 27.40 -2.36
N GLY A 397 -6.86 26.92 -2.15
CA GLY A 397 -7.56 26.04 -3.10
C GLY A 397 -7.19 24.55 -2.98
N GLY A 398 -6.35 24.19 -2.01
CA GLY A 398 -6.03 22.81 -1.66
C GLY A 398 -4.78 22.22 -2.31
N GLY A 399 -4.33 21.09 -1.77
CA GLY A 399 -3.29 20.22 -2.34
C GLY A 399 -1.86 20.54 -1.94
N LYS A 400 -1.61 21.54 -1.10
CA LYS A 400 -0.25 21.98 -0.72
C LYS A 400 0.06 21.88 0.77
N ALA A 401 -0.95 21.92 1.64
CA ALA A 401 -0.75 21.99 3.08
C ALA A 401 0.02 20.79 3.64
N GLY A 402 -0.26 19.60 3.15
CA GLY A 402 0.45 18.39 3.56
C GLY A 402 1.94 18.42 3.22
N ILE A 403 2.34 19.03 2.10
CA ILE A 403 3.76 19.17 1.72
C ILE A 403 4.49 20.13 2.66
N VAL A 404 3.88 21.28 2.97
CA VAL A 404 4.46 22.28 3.89
C VAL A 404 4.72 21.66 5.26
N VAL A 405 3.71 21.01 5.85
CA VAL A 405 3.84 20.38 7.17
C VAL A 405 4.81 19.20 7.15
N ARG A 406 4.82 18.40 6.07
CA ARG A 406 5.79 17.30 5.89
C ARG A 406 7.23 17.81 5.95
N ASP A 407 7.54 18.88 5.25
CA ASP A 407 8.92 19.41 5.17
C ASP A 407 9.40 19.87 6.53
N ILE A 408 8.53 20.51 7.32
CA ILE A 408 8.80 20.87 8.72
C ILE A 408 9.00 19.61 9.58
N CYS A 409 8.16 18.59 9.45
CA CYS A 409 8.34 17.33 10.17
C CYS A 409 9.70 16.68 9.87
N ILE A 410 10.11 16.65 8.60
CA ILE A 410 11.40 16.08 8.20
C ILE A 410 12.57 16.90 8.78
N ALA A 411 12.48 18.24 8.79
CA ALA A 411 13.48 19.10 9.41
C ALA A 411 13.60 18.86 10.92
N ASN A 412 12.49 18.47 11.57
CA ASN A 412 12.43 18.17 13.00
C ASN A 412 12.63 16.66 13.33
N GLY A 413 13.18 15.88 12.40
CA GLY A 413 13.61 14.50 12.65
C GLY A 413 12.51 13.43 12.56
N LEU A 414 11.46 13.71 11.77
CA LEU A 414 10.38 12.75 11.49
C LEU A 414 10.14 12.61 9.97
N MET A 415 10.31 11.40 9.45
CA MET A 415 9.93 11.06 8.08
C MET A 415 8.45 10.72 8.00
N VAL A 416 7.68 11.56 7.32
CA VAL A 416 6.25 11.37 6.99
C VAL A 416 6.00 11.76 5.54
N ARG A 417 4.81 11.49 5.02
CA ARG A 417 4.44 11.86 3.65
C ARG A 417 3.30 12.87 3.63
N GLY A 418 3.46 13.94 2.83
CA GLY A 418 2.37 14.82 2.45
C GLY A 418 1.62 14.25 1.25
N VAL A 419 0.31 14.10 1.35
CA VAL A 419 -0.57 13.71 0.25
C VAL A 419 -1.68 14.74 0.15
N LYS A 420 -1.61 15.61 -0.84
CA LYS A 420 -2.47 16.79 -0.93
C LYS A 420 -2.40 17.61 0.37
N ASP A 421 -3.50 17.69 1.11
CA ASP A 421 -3.58 18.41 2.39
C ASP A 421 -3.51 17.47 3.61
N SER A 422 -3.11 16.21 3.42
CA SER A 422 -2.95 15.24 4.50
C SER A 422 -1.48 15.00 4.82
N ILE A 423 -1.15 14.88 6.11
CA ILE A 423 0.03 14.17 6.59
C ILE A 423 -0.35 12.74 6.82
N VAL A 424 0.33 11.81 6.15
CA VAL A 424 0.08 10.37 6.30
C VAL A 424 1.25 9.68 6.98
N MET A 425 0.94 8.68 7.79
CA MET A 425 1.89 7.92 8.57
C MET A 425 1.56 6.42 8.55
N SER A 426 2.62 5.61 8.61
CA SER A 426 2.55 4.15 8.63
C SER A 426 3.86 3.60 9.20
N PRO A 427 4.15 3.81 10.48
CA PRO A 427 5.42 3.41 11.08
C PRO A 427 5.62 1.90 11.07
N PRO A 428 6.85 1.38 11.27
CA PRO A 428 7.08 -0.04 11.50
C PRO A 428 6.19 -0.60 12.62
N LEU A 429 5.76 -1.87 12.53
CA LEU A 429 4.87 -2.48 13.53
C LEU A 429 5.53 -2.63 14.90
N ILE A 430 6.84 -2.54 14.95
CA ILE A 430 7.64 -2.60 16.19
C ILE A 430 7.68 -1.26 16.95
N ILE A 431 7.06 -0.20 16.42
CA ILE A 431 7.08 1.13 17.06
C ILE A 431 6.60 1.06 18.50
N THR A 432 7.25 1.84 19.37
CA THR A 432 6.92 1.95 20.80
C THR A 432 5.97 3.12 21.07
N HIS A 433 5.30 3.13 22.22
CA HIS A 433 4.47 4.26 22.66
C HIS A 433 5.28 5.56 22.72
N ALA A 434 6.51 5.53 23.22
CA ALA A 434 7.38 6.71 23.27
C ALA A 434 7.73 7.25 21.87
N GLU A 435 7.91 6.37 20.88
CA GLU A 435 8.13 6.79 19.49
C GLU A 435 6.84 7.32 18.85
N ILE A 436 5.67 6.76 19.18
CA ILE A 436 4.36 7.33 18.77
C ILE A 436 4.19 8.72 19.37
N ASP A 437 4.48 8.91 20.67
CA ASP A 437 4.41 10.22 21.33
C ASP A 437 5.33 11.23 20.66
N ARG A 438 6.56 10.83 20.34
CA ARG A 438 7.52 11.67 19.61
C ARG A 438 6.98 12.02 18.22
N MET A 439 6.45 11.07 17.47
CA MET A 439 5.88 11.27 16.14
C MET A 439 4.74 12.30 16.18
N ILE A 440 3.77 12.10 17.07
CA ILE A 440 2.60 12.98 17.20
C ILE A 440 3.03 14.37 17.70
N GLY A 441 3.96 14.44 18.66
CA GLY A 441 4.51 15.71 19.15
C GLY A 441 5.19 16.54 18.05
N ILE A 442 5.96 15.90 17.17
CA ILE A 442 6.59 16.59 16.03
C ILE A 442 5.53 17.06 15.03
N ILE A 443 4.50 16.28 14.75
CA ILE A 443 3.40 16.69 13.85
C ILE A 443 2.65 17.89 14.44
N ALA A 444 2.34 17.88 15.74
CA ALA A 444 1.68 19.00 16.41
C ALA A 444 2.51 20.29 16.31
N ALA A 445 3.79 20.24 16.65
CA ALA A 445 4.68 21.39 16.53
C ALA A 445 4.84 21.87 15.08
N ALA A 446 4.86 20.94 14.11
CA ALA A 446 4.93 21.29 12.69
C ALA A 446 3.65 21.97 12.18
N LEU A 447 2.49 21.63 12.71
CA LEU A 447 1.24 22.33 12.42
C LEU A 447 1.25 23.77 12.94
N ASP A 448 1.72 23.98 14.20
CA ASP A 448 1.89 25.33 14.77
C ASP A 448 2.86 26.19 13.92
N GLU A 449 4.01 25.61 13.55
CA GLU A 449 5.03 26.30 12.74
C GLU A 449 4.55 26.59 11.32
N ALA A 450 3.73 25.71 10.74
CA ALA A 450 3.21 25.85 9.39
C ALA A 450 2.08 26.90 9.28
N GLU A 451 1.36 27.22 10.35
CA GLU A 451 0.17 28.08 10.32
C GLU A 451 0.38 29.40 9.58
N PRO A 452 1.42 30.20 9.86
CA PRO A 452 1.65 31.46 9.14
C PRO A 452 1.86 31.28 7.63
N VAL A 453 2.56 30.21 7.24
CA VAL A 453 2.84 29.89 5.84
C VAL A 453 1.56 29.46 5.14
N LEU A 454 0.74 28.60 5.78
CA LEU A 454 -0.50 28.10 5.22
C LEU A 454 -1.56 29.21 5.04
N ARG A 455 -1.62 30.16 6.00
CA ARG A 455 -2.55 31.29 5.90
C ARG A 455 -2.15 32.34 4.85
N ALA A 456 -0.92 32.26 4.34
CA ALA A 456 -0.42 33.10 3.25
C ALA A 456 -0.66 32.50 1.86
N LEU A 457 -1.09 31.21 1.76
CA LEU A 457 -1.42 30.55 0.50
C LEU A 457 -2.76 31.04 -0.06
#